data_7563758311e6e05407b68c774751152b
#
_entry.id   7563758311e6e05407b68c774751152b
#
_cell.length_a   1.000
_cell.length_b   1.000
_cell.length_c   1.000
_cell.angle_alpha   90.00
_cell.angle_beta   90.00
_cell.angle_gamma   90.00
#
_symmetry.space_group_name_H-M   'P 1'
#
loop_
_entity.id
_entity.type
_entity.pdbx_description
1 polymer ?
#
loop_
_entity_poly.entity_id
_entity_poly.type
_entity_poly.pdbx_seq_one_letter_code
_entity_poly.pdbx_strand_id
1 'polypeptide(L)'
;DLHLLSRRQRQMCIRDRYLKNMRNMLMNQLTESELIIINRCGENTDRSAFRRSLKIQNPQAQLIFEGVDGNIIPQTEEDLPYDLKADHIFIDDVDFGTWYVDAYEHPERYEHKKITFLAQLFRPKGMPANMLIPGRQIMTCCADDIRFYGYPCNLGRAAQITQRSWKKVTVKFEYEAYRPMVPKQPVLYMLEMESAEKPEEEVVYLSLIHI
;
A
#
# COMPACT_ATOMS: atom_id res chain seq x y z
N ASP A 1 12.96 44.07 -13.61
CA ASP A 1 12.42 43.14 -12.57
C ASP A 1 12.01 41.75 -13.09
N LEU A 2 11.90 41.55 -14.41
CA LEU A 2 11.64 40.24 -15.02
C LEU A 2 12.81 39.25 -14.87
N HIS A 3 14.04 39.73 -14.72
CA HIS A 3 15.23 38.90 -14.51
C HIS A 3 15.31 38.23 -13.12
N LEU A 4 14.69 38.82 -12.10
CA LEU A 4 14.69 38.28 -10.73
C LEU A 4 13.70 37.11 -10.59
N LEU A 5 12.55 37.15 -11.29
CA LEU A 5 11.57 36.09 -11.34
C LEU A 5 12.12 34.83 -12.04
N SER A 6 12.88 35.00 -13.12
CA SER A 6 13.47 33.88 -13.86
C SER A 6 14.57 33.15 -13.06
N ARG A 7 15.33 33.85 -12.21
CA ARG A 7 16.33 33.22 -11.32
C ARG A 7 15.67 32.41 -10.21
N ARG A 8 14.60 32.93 -9.58
CA ARG A 8 13.85 32.19 -8.55
C ARG A 8 13.21 30.92 -9.10
N GLN A 9 12.59 30.99 -10.28
CA GLN A 9 12.01 29.82 -10.94
C GLN A 9 13.07 28.79 -11.33
N ARG A 10 14.24 29.20 -11.83
CA ARG A 10 15.34 28.26 -12.13
C ARG A 10 15.91 27.58 -10.89
N GLN A 11 16.04 28.29 -9.77
CA GLN A 11 16.50 27.70 -8.53
C GLN A 11 15.49 26.70 -7.95
N MET A 12 14.18 26.98 -8.04
CA MET A 12 13.13 26.04 -7.66
C MET A 12 13.19 24.77 -8.51
N CYS A 13 13.25 24.89 -9.84
CA CYS A 13 13.34 23.73 -10.72
C CYS A 13 14.58 22.86 -10.49
N ILE A 14 15.73 23.46 -10.18
CA ILE A 14 16.97 22.72 -9.87
C ILE A 14 16.85 22.01 -8.53
N ARG A 15 16.33 22.69 -7.51
CA ARG A 15 16.10 22.12 -6.17
C ARG A 15 15.12 20.94 -6.23
N ASP A 16 13.99 21.11 -6.93
CA ASP A 16 12.97 20.08 -7.04
C ASP A 16 13.49 18.84 -7.80
N ARG A 17 14.27 19.07 -8.88
CA ARG A 17 14.92 17.96 -9.62
C ARG A 17 15.97 17.26 -8.75
N TYR A 18 16.76 17.99 -7.97
CA TYR A 18 17.76 17.41 -7.07
C TYR A 18 17.10 16.58 -5.98
N LEU A 19 16.07 17.11 -5.31
CA LEU A 19 15.30 16.39 -4.29
C LEU A 19 14.61 15.15 -4.87
N LYS A 20 14.05 15.24 -6.09
CA LYS A 20 13.44 14.10 -6.78
C LYS A 20 14.48 13.01 -7.07
N ASN A 21 15.66 13.36 -7.58
CA ASN A 21 16.72 12.40 -7.88
C ASN A 21 17.27 11.74 -6.62
N MET A 22 17.48 12.50 -5.53
CA MET A 22 17.90 11.94 -4.26
C MET A 22 16.86 11.00 -3.66
N ARG A 23 15.58 11.33 -3.77
CA ARG A 23 14.48 10.49 -3.30
C ARG A 23 14.46 9.17 -4.06
N ASN A 24 14.52 9.19 -5.38
CA ASN A 24 14.56 7.98 -6.19
C ASN A 24 15.79 7.10 -5.88
N MET A 25 16.96 7.72 -5.68
CA MET A 25 18.18 7.00 -5.28
C MET A 25 18.00 6.33 -3.91
N LEU A 26 17.44 7.04 -2.93
CA LEU A 26 17.14 6.48 -1.61
C LEU A 26 16.16 5.31 -1.72
N MET A 27 15.06 5.48 -2.47
CA MET A 27 14.07 4.42 -2.64
C MET A 27 14.66 3.18 -3.31
N ASN A 28 15.52 3.34 -4.32
CA ASN A 28 16.20 2.20 -4.95
C ASN A 28 17.11 1.47 -3.96
N GLN A 29 17.82 2.18 -3.09
CA GLN A 29 18.65 1.56 -2.04
C GLN A 29 17.79 0.78 -1.03
N LEU A 30 16.63 1.31 -0.66
CA LEU A 30 15.72 0.68 0.30
C LEU A 30 15.08 -0.61 -0.27
N THR A 31 14.88 -0.69 -1.59
CA THR A 31 14.21 -1.83 -2.23
C THR A 31 14.96 -3.16 -2.06
N GLU A 32 16.29 -3.12 -1.95
CA GLU A 32 17.14 -4.31 -1.84
C GLU A 32 17.71 -4.50 -0.42
N SER A 33 17.32 -3.66 0.54
CA SER A 33 17.83 -3.72 1.91
C SER A 33 17.14 -4.81 2.72
N GLU A 34 17.91 -5.67 3.40
CA GLU A 34 17.37 -6.66 4.35
C GLU A 34 16.95 -6.00 5.68
N LEU A 35 17.65 -4.94 6.06
CA LEU A 35 17.42 -4.19 7.30
C LEU A 35 17.42 -2.68 7.03
N ILE A 36 16.41 -2.00 7.52
CA ILE A 36 16.26 -0.54 7.46
C ILE A 36 16.13 -0.02 8.89
N ILE A 37 17.04 0.88 9.28
CA ILE A 37 17.04 1.52 10.58
C ILE A 37 16.64 2.99 10.41
N ILE A 38 15.55 3.39 11.07
CA ILE A 38 15.09 4.77 11.15
C ILE A 38 15.54 5.30 12.52
N ASN A 39 16.59 6.13 12.53
CA ASN A 39 17.16 6.64 13.76
C ASN A 39 16.60 8.01 14.15
N ARG A 40 16.89 8.44 15.38
CA ARG A 40 16.49 9.74 15.96
C ARG A 40 14.98 9.98 15.92
N CYS A 41 14.19 8.95 16.10
CA CYS A 41 12.75 9.07 16.19
C CYS A 41 12.36 9.81 17.47
N GLY A 42 11.75 10.99 17.31
CA GLY A 42 11.18 11.76 18.43
C GLY A 42 9.72 11.39 18.65
N GLU A 43 9.09 12.02 19.65
CA GLU A 43 7.67 11.82 19.99
C GLU A 43 6.71 12.12 18.82
N ASN A 44 7.08 13.10 17.97
CA ASN A 44 6.28 13.53 16.81
C ASN A 44 6.60 12.73 15.53
N THR A 45 7.45 11.70 15.60
CA THR A 45 7.78 10.88 14.42
C THR A 45 6.62 9.92 14.15
N ASP A 46 5.96 10.10 13.00
CA ASP A 46 4.92 9.16 12.55
C ASP A 46 5.56 7.85 12.05
N ARG A 47 5.84 6.97 13.00
CA ARG A 47 6.46 5.65 12.73
C ARG A 47 5.57 4.78 11.86
N SER A 48 4.26 4.91 12.03
CA SER A 48 3.27 4.15 11.26
C SER A 48 3.31 4.51 9.79
N ALA A 49 3.39 5.82 9.45
CA ALA A 49 3.55 6.27 8.07
C ALA A 49 4.88 5.78 7.46
N PHE A 50 5.99 5.87 8.20
CA PHE A 50 7.28 5.32 7.77
C PHE A 50 7.18 3.82 7.48
N ARG A 51 6.59 3.06 8.40
CA ARG A 51 6.44 1.62 8.25
C ARG A 51 5.64 1.28 6.99
N ARG A 52 4.45 1.84 6.84
CA ARG A 52 3.58 1.59 5.68
C ARG A 52 4.30 1.86 4.36
N SER A 53 4.92 3.02 4.23
CA SER A 53 5.58 3.40 2.98
C SER A 53 6.81 2.53 2.66
N LEU A 54 7.62 2.20 3.67
CA LEU A 54 8.80 1.35 3.48
C LEU A 54 8.41 -0.09 3.15
N LYS A 55 7.38 -0.62 3.81
CA LYS A 55 6.90 -1.99 3.57
C LYS A 55 6.22 -2.17 2.21
N ILE A 56 5.60 -1.14 1.67
CA ILE A 56 5.11 -1.16 0.27
C ILE A 56 6.27 -1.28 -0.71
N GLN A 57 7.39 -0.59 -0.46
CA GLN A 57 8.57 -0.64 -1.33
C GLN A 57 9.35 -1.94 -1.15
N ASN A 58 9.52 -2.37 0.08
CA ASN A 58 10.24 -3.59 0.42
C ASN A 58 9.56 -4.36 1.56
N PRO A 59 8.60 -5.25 1.23
CA PRO A 59 7.86 -6.02 2.22
C PRO A 59 8.75 -6.93 3.09
N GLN A 60 9.90 -7.35 2.58
CA GLN A 60 10.81 -8.28 3.26
C GLN A 60 11.76 -7.60 4.24
N ALA A 61 11.96 -6.27 4.13
CA ALA A 61 12.90 -5.56 4.97
C ALA A 61 12.48 -5.60 6.44
N GLN A 62 13.41 -5.91 7.34
CA GLN A 62 13.22 -5.69 8.77
C GLN A 62 13.35 -4.20 9.07
N LEU A 63 12.36 -3.62 9.77
CA LEU A 63 12.37 -2.21 10.16
C LEU A 63 12.68 -2.08 11.64
N ILE A 64 13.65 -1.22 11.98
CA ILE A 64 14.00 -0.85 13.35
C ILE A 64 13.87 0.65 13.51
N PHE A 65 13.15 1.07 14.55
CA PHE A 65 13.06 2.47 14.96
C PHE A 65 13.92 2.70 16.20
N GLU A 66 14.84 3.67 16.12
CA GLU A 66 15.71 4.06 17.20
C GLU A 66 15.36 5.47 17.67
N GLY A 67 15.18 5.65 18.96
CA GLY A 67 14.88 6.93 19.58
C GLY A 67 16.06 7.91 19.55
N VAL A 68 15.80 9.16 19.95
CA VAL A 68 16.85 10.18 20.11
C VAL A 68 17.87 9.83 21.21
N ASP A 69 17.49 8.95 22.11
CA ASP A 69 18.30 8.40 23.19
C ASP A 69 19.14 7.17 22.78
N GLY A 70 19.02 6.73 21.52
CA GLY A 70 19.72 5.56 20.98
C GLY A 70 19.10 4.23 21.34
N ASN A 71 17.97 4.23 22.05
CA ASN A 71 17.27 3.00 22.39
C ASN A 71 16.33 2.54 21.25
N ILE A 72 16.22 1.23 21.06
CA ILE A 72 15.25 0.67 20.12
C ILE A 72 13.85 0.89 20.67
N ILE A 73 12.99 1.50 19.85
CA ILE A 73 11.59 1.71 20.18
C ILE A 73 10.84 0.42 19.83
N PRO A 74 10.21 -0.26 20.81
CA PRO A 74 9.40 -1.43 20.54
C PRO A 74 8.29 -1.13 19.53
N GLN A 75 7.97 -2.10 18.70
CA GLN A 75 6.80 -1.99 17.82
C GLN A 75 5.55 -2.12 18.70
N THR A 76 4.79 -1.04 18.80
CA THR A 76 3.45 -1.08 19.39
C THR A 76 2.44 -1.49 18.32
N GLU A 77 1.32 -2.11 18.75
CA GLU A 77 0.18 -2.30 17.86
C GLU A 77 -0.22 -0.93 17.31
N GLU A 78 -0.27 -0.80 15.97
CA GLU A 78 -0.75 0.41 15.36
C GLU A 78 -2.25 0.56 15.63
N ASP A 79 -2.69 1.76 15.99
CA ASP A 79 -4.11 2.10 15.97
C ASP A 79 -4.55 2.12 14.50
N LEU A 80 -5.16 1.02 14.07
CA LEU A 80 -5.71 0.92 12.73
C LEU A 80 -6.99 1.74 12.62
N PRO A 81 -7.27 2.40 11.48
CA PRO A 81 -8.42 3.28 11.31
C PRO A 81 -9.76 2.54 11.20
N TYR A 82 -9.77 1.23 11.36
CA TYR A 82 -10.95 0.37 11.28
C TYR A 82 -10.95 -0.66 12.42
N ASP A 83 -12.14 -1.17 12.76
CA ASP A 83 -12.31 -2.09 13.89
C ASP A 83 -11.93 -3.53 13.51
N LEU A 84 -10.77 -3.98 14.01
CA LEU A 84 -10.31 -5.35 13.85
C LEU A 84 -11.15 -6.40 14.61
N LYS A 85 -11.97 -6.00 15.57
CA LYS A 85 -12.80 -6.96 16.32
C LYS A 85 -14.08 -7.31 15.55
N ALA A 86 -14.45 -6.50 14.58
CA ALA A 86 -15.61 -6.75 13.73
C ALA A 86 -15.38 -7.96 12.82
N ASP A 87 -16.41 -8.78 12.62
CA ASP A 87 -16.41 -9.87 11.62
C ASP A 87 -16.48 -9.33 10.19
N HIS A 88 -16.95 -8.11 10.01
CA HIS A 88 -17.04 -7.40 8.75
C HIS A 88 -16.33 -6.04 8.87
N ILE A 89 -15.20 -5.91 8.19
CA ILE A 89 -14.36 -4.72 8.20
C ILE A 89 -14.65 -3.90 6.94
N PHE A 90 -14.85 -2.60 7.11
CA PHE A 90 -15.00 -1.65 6.02
C PHE A 90 -13.72 -0.83 5.93
N ILE A 91 -13.11 -0.83 4.76
CA ILE A 91 -11.87 -0.10 4.47
C ILE A 91 -12.22 1.12 3.63
N ASP A 92 -11.96 2.29 4.17
CA ASP A 92 -12.12 3.54 3.46
C ASP A 92 -11.05 3.71 2.36
N ASP A 93 -11.34 4.57 1.38
CA ASP A 93 -10.48 4.76 0.21
C ASP A 93 -9.04 5.13 0.57
N VAL A 94 -8.87 5.99 1.57
CA VAL A 94 -7.56 6.45 2.05
C VAL A 94 -6.81 5.36 2.81
N ASP A 95 -7.51 4.39 3.38
CA ASP A 95 -6.96 3.36 4.26
C ASP A 95 -6.60 2.06 3.54
N PHE A 96 -6.90 1.97 2.25
CA PHE A 96 -6.59 0.78 1.46
C PHE A 96 -5.12 0.36 1.55
N GLY A 97 -4.21 1.33 1.48
CA GLY A 97 -2.78 1.05 1.58
C GLY A 97 -2.36 0.55 2.98
N THR A 98 -2.94 1.13 4.04
CA THR A 98 -2.75 0.69 5.42
C THR A 98 -3.20 -0.77 5.59
N TRP A 99 -4.42 -1.07 5.14
CA TRP A 99 -4.96 -2.42 5.16
C TRP A 99 -4.09 -3.40 4.36
N TYR A 100 -3.68 -3.02 3.16
CA TYR A 100 -2.87 -3.89 2.31
C TYR A 100 -1.56 -4.31 2.99
N VAL A 101 -0.86 -3.37 3.63
CA VAL A 101 0.40 -3.67 4.33
C VAL A 101 0.14 -4.50 5.59
N ASP A 102 -0.81 -4.10 6.44
CA ASP A 102 -1.09 -4.81 7.69
C ASP A 102 -1.58 -6.24 7.44
N ALA A 103 -2.44 -6.44 6.43
CA ALA A 103 -2.91 -7.78 6.06
C ALA A 103 -1.82 -8.70 5.49
N TYR A 104 -0.76 -8.12 4.92
CA TYR A 104 0.43 -8.88 4.50
C TYR A 104 1.30 -9.29 5.69
N GLU A 105 1.54 -8.37 6.63
CA GLU A 105 2.39 -8.58 7.80
C GLU A 105 1.71 -9.39 8.91
N HIS A 106 0.40 -9.20 9.07
CA HIS A 106 -0.42 -9.77 10.14
C HIS A 106 -1.70 -10.43 9.59
N PRO A 107 -1.58 -11.44 8.71
CA PRO A 107 -2.73 -12.08 8.08
C PRO A 107 -3.70 -12.70 9.08
N GLU A 108 -3.21 -13.13 10.26
CA GLU A 108 -3.99 -13.71 11.36
C GLU A 108 -5.07 -12.76 11.90
N ARG A 109 -4.89 -11.44 11.74
CA ARG A 109 -5.88 -10.44 12.17
C ARG A 109 -7.13 -10.42 11.30
N TYR A 110 -7.01 -10.90 10.06
CA TYR A 110 -8.04 -10.81 9.02
C TYR A 110 -8.61 -12.17 8.61
N GLU A 111 -7.98 -13.27 9.04
CA GLU A 111 -8.35 -14.61 8.64
C GLU A 111 -9.83 -14.89 8.94
N HIS A 112 -10.55 -15.40 7.95
CA HIS A 112 -11.99 -15.68 7.95
C HIS A 112 -12.92 -14.47 7.98
N LYS A 113 -12.41 -13.24 8.05
CA LYS A 113 -13.24 -12.03 8.08
C LYS A 113 -13.74 -11.61 6.72
N LYS A 114 -14.86 -10.89 6.73
CA LYS A 114 -15.38 -10.18 5.56
C LYS A 114 -14.75 -8.79 5.49
N ILE A 115 -14.34 -8.39 4.30
CA ILE A 115 -13.71 -7.08 4.09
C ILE A 115 -14.38 -6.43 2.88
N THR A 116 -14.84 -5.19 3.07
CA THR A 116 -15.45 -4.39 2.00
C THR A 116 -14.57 -3.18 1.71
N PHE A 117 -14.25 -2.97 0.44
CA PHE A 117 -13.47 -1.84 -0.02
C PHE A 117 -13.76 -1.47 -1.48
N LEU A 118 -13.37 -0.27 -1.88
CA LEU A 118 -13.44 0.19 -3.27
C LEU A 118 -12.16 -0.21 -4.02
N ALA A 119 -12.31 -0.85 -5.18
CA ALA A 119 -11.20 -1.37 -5.96
C ALA A 119 -11.37 -1.20 -7.46
N GLN A 120 -10.27 -1.13 -8.16
CA GLN A 120 -10.20 -1.44 -9.59
C GLN A 120 -10.01 -2.94 -9.80
N LEU A 121 -10.69 -3.50 -10.80
CA LEU A 121 -10.50 -4.90 -11.16
C LEU A 121 -9.32 -5.04 -12.13
N PHE A 122 -8.43 -5.96 -11.83
CA PHE A 122 -7.32 -6.29 -12.71
C PHE A 122 -7.15 -7.80 -12.86
N ARG A 123 -7.01 -8.27 -14.10
CA ARG A 123 -6.62 -9.65 -14.39
C ARG A 123 -5.37 -9.65 -15.23
N PRO A 124 -4.22 -10.01 -14.66
CA PRO A 124 -2.98 -10.19 -15.41
C PRO A 124 -3.12 -11.23 -16.52
N LYS A 125 -2.35 -11.08 -17.58
CA LYS A 125 -2.29 -12.06 -18.67
C LYS A 125 -1.83 -13.41 -18.12
N GLY A 126 -2.60 -14.45 -18.41
CA GLY A 126 -2.34 -15.83 -17.93
C GLY A 126 -2.97 -16.18 -16.57
N MET A 127 -3.66 -15.24 -15.92
CA MET A 127 -4.45 -15.55 -14.73
C MET A 127 -5.72 -16.30 -15.12
N PRO A 128 -6.15 -17.35 -14.37
CA PRO A 128 -7.39 -18.10 -14.64
C PRO A 128 -8.63 -17.19 -14.71
N ALA A 129 -9.61 -17.59 -15.53
CA ALA A 129 -10.83 -16.79 -15.73
C ALA A 129 -11.72 -16.66 -14.47
N ASN A 130 -11.54 -17.54 -13.48
CA ASN A 130 -12.20 -17.47 -12.18
C ASN A 130 -11.39 -16.68 -11.13
N MET A 131 -10.30 -16.04 -11.53
CA MET A 131 -9.48 -15.21 -10.64
C MET A 131 -9.29 -13.81 -11.18
N LEU A 132 -9.10 -12.86 -10.29
CA LEU A 132 -8.71 -11.48 -10.57
C LEU A 132 -7.98 -10.89 -9.37
N ILE A 133 -7.51 -9.66 -9.49
CA ILE A 133 -6.93 -8.88 -8.40
C ILE A 133 -7.78 -7.62 -8.24
N PRO A 134 -8.63 -7.52 -7.18
CA PRO A 134 -9.22 -6.24 -6.81
C PRO A 134 -8.16 -5.43 -6.06
N GLY A 135 -7.92 -4.20 -6.47
CA GLY A 135 -6.84 -3.42 -5.88
C GLY A 135 -6.90 -1.94 -6.23
N ARG A 136 -5.89 -1.22 -5.80
CA ARG A 136 -5.73 0.22 -6.01
C ARG A 136 -4.32 0.53 -6.52
N GLN A 137 -4.20 1.67 -7.17
CA GLN A 137 -2.90 2.27 -7.42
C GLN A 137 -2.43 2.96 -6.14
N ILE A 138 -1.20 2.68 -5.75
CA ILE A 138 -0.56 3.28 -4.56
C ILE A 138 0.67 4.04 -5.01
N MET A 139 0.87 5.22 -4.45
CA MET A 139 2.05 6.06 -4.62
C MET A 139 2.71 6.28 -3.26
N THR A 140 4.03 6.07 -3.20
CA THR A 140 4.80 6.24 -1.95
C THR A 140 5.64 7.50 -1.94
N CYS A 141 6.25 7.87 -3.05
CA CYS A 141 7.11 9.05 -3.08
C CYS A 141 6.85 10.01 -4.26
N CYS A 142 6.53 9.50 -5.43
CA CYS A 142 6.28 10.35 -6.61
C CYS A 142 5.51 9.59 -7.70
N ALA A 143 5.10 10.29 -8.75
CA ALA A 143 4.32 9.70 -9.82
C ALA A 143 5.02 8.54 -10.56
N ASP A 144 6.34 8.47 -10.51
CA ASP A 144 7.11 7.42 -11.18
C ASP A 144 7.05 6.08 -10.44
N ASP A 145 6.64 6.07 -9.15
CA ASP A 145 6.51 4.86 -8.32
C ASP A 145 5.08 4.34 -8.18
N ILE A 146 4.13 4.93 -8.89
CA ILE A 146 2.74 4.45 -8.86
C ILE A 146 2.68 3.01 -9.37
N ARG A 147 2.22 2.11 -8.51
CA ARG A 147 2.02 0.70 -8.84
C ARG A 147 0.66 0.23 -8.38
N PHE A 148 0.20 -0.85 -9.00
CA PHE A 148 -1.06 -1.47 -8.65
C PHE A 148 -0.85 -2.58 -7.64
N TYR A 149 -1.53 -2.48 -6.49
CA TYR A 149 -1.47 -3.41 -5.39
C TYR A 149 -2.85 -4.01 -5.11
N GLY A 150 -2.86 -5.29 -4.77
CA GLY A 150 -4.04 -6.04 -4.41
C GLY A 150 -3.70 -7.52 -4.24
N TYR A 151 -4.59 -8.27 -3.65
CA TYR A 151 -4.43 -9.71 -3.43
C TYR A 151 -5.18 -10.53 -4.48
N PRO A 152 -4.70 -11.75 -4.82
CA PRO A 152 -5.43 -12.63 -5.69
C PRO A 152 -6.80 -12.94 -5.09
N CYS A 153 -7.83 -12.87 -5.93
CA CYS A 153 -9.22 -13.08 -5.54
C CYS A 153 -9.86 -14.13 -6.41
N ASN A 154 -10.45 -15.14 -5.77
CA ASN A 154 -11.23 -16.20 -6.40
C ASN A 154 -12.70 -15.77 -6.52
N LEU A 155 -13.24 -15.83 -7.72
CA LEU A 155 -14.64 -15.52 -8.02
C LEU A 155 -15.60 -16.71 -7.85
N GLY A 156 -15.07 -17.91 -7.55
CA GLY A 156 -15.81 -19.14 -7.50
C GLY A 156 -16.19 -19.69 -8.90
N ARG A 157 -16.41 -18.83 -9.89
CA ARG A 157 -16.73 -19.16 -11.28
C ARG A 157 -15.97 -18.27 -12.26
N ALA A 158 -15.81 -18.76 -13.48
CA ALA A 158 -15.26 -17.96 -14.56
C ALA A 158 -16.19 -16.76 -14.87
N ALA A 159 -15.64 -15.58 -14.95
CA ALA A 159 -16.37 -14.36 -15.27
C ALA A 159 -15.57 -13.46 -16.21
N GLN A 160 -16.27 -12.78 -17.11
CA GLN A 160 -15.68 -11.68 -17.85
C GLN A 160 -15.63 -10.45 -16.95
N ILE A 161 -14.53 -9.73 -17.03
CA ILE A 161 -14.34 -8.48 -16.28
C ILE A 161 -13.93 -7.36 -17.24
N THR A 162 -14.41 -6.16 -16.95
CA THR A 162 -13.87 -4.95 -17.58
C THR A 162 -12.63 -4.53 -16.81
N GLN A 163 -11.48 -4.58 -17.47
CA GLN A 163 -10.21 -4.17 -16.88
C GLN A 163 -10.28 -2.74 -16.35
N ARG A 164 -9.75 -2.53 -15.15
CA ARG A 164 -9.70 -1.22 -14.49
C ARG A 164 -11.07 -0.59 -14.20
N SER A 165 -12.17 -1.37 -14.26
CA SER A 165 -13.46 -0.88 -13.79
C SER A 165 -13.49 -0.74 -12.28
N TRP A 166 -14.16 0.30 -11.78
CA TRP A 166 -14.35 0.55 -10.36
C TRP A 166 -15.51 -0.29 -9.82
N LYS A 167 -15.25 -0.96 -8.71
CA LYS A 167 -16.23 -1.82 -8.04
C LYS A 167 -16.05 -1.70 -6.53
N LYS A 168 -17.17 -1.66 -5.82
CA LYS A 168 -17.21 -1.94 -4.40
C LYS A 168 -17.28 -3.45 -4.24
N VAL A 169 -16.28 -4.01 -3.59
CA VAL A 169 -16.16 -5.46 -3.43
C VAL A 169 -16.25 -5.85 -1.97
N THR A 170 -17.00 -6.93 -1.69
CA THR A 170 -17.00 -7.61 -0.40
C THR A 170 -16.37 -8.96 -0.59
N VAL A 171 -15.33 -9.24 0.17
CA VAL A 171 -14.52 -10.45 0.05
C VAL A 171 -14.38 -11.13 1.40
N LYS A 172 -14.18 -12.45 1.39
CA LYS A 172 -13.67 -13.20 2.54
C LYS A 172 -12.15 -13.27 2.44
N PHE A 173 -11.45 -12.98 3.52
CA PHE A 173 -10.00 -13.06 3.59
C PHE A 173 -9.56 -14.42 4.12
N GLU A 174 -8.58 -15.06 3.45
CA GLU A 174 -7.96 -16.31 3.86
C GLU A 174 -6.44 -16.21 3.68
N TYR A 175 -5.68 -16.97 4.49
CA TYR A 175 -4.23 -17.03 4.37
C TYR A 175 -3.80 -18.44 3.94
N GLU A 176 -3.62 -18.62 2.64
CA GLU A 176 -3.39 -19.93 2.05
C GLU A 176 -2.50 -19.89 0.79
N ALA A 177 -2.09 -21.05 0.33
CA ALA A 177 -1.44 -21.22 -0.97
C ALA A 177 -2.50 -21.32 -2.07
N TYR A 178 -2.67 -20.29 -2.88
CA TYR A 178 -3.68 -20.28 -3.95
C TYR A 178 -3.31 -21.14 -5.17
N ARG A 179 -2.08 -21.65 -5.23
CA ARG A 179 -1.60 -22.63 -6.22
C ARG A 179 -0.60 -23.59 -5.57
N PRO A 180 -0.46 -24.81 -6.09
CA PRO A 180 0.59 -25.73 -5.67
C PRO A 180 1.97 -25.07 -5.82
N MET A 181 2.87 -25.29 -4.85
CA MET A 181 4.25 -24.78 -4.81
C MET A 181 4.39 -23.25 -4.64
N VAL A 182 3.28 -22.51 -4.40
CA VAL A 182 3.34 -21.09 -4.03
C VAL A 182 3.26 -20.98 -2.51
N PRO A 183 4.09 -20.15 -1.86
CA PRO A 183 3.96 -19.89 -0.42
C PRO A 183 2.57 -19.41 -0.04
N LYS A 184 2.18 -19.65 1.20
CA LYS A 184 0.94 -19.06 1.75
C LYS A 184 1.03 -17.54 1.65
N GLN A 185 -0.08 -16.93 1.28
CA GLN A 185 -0.24 -15.50 1.15
C GLN A 185 -1.71 -15.13 1.35
N PRO A 186 -2.04 -13.84 1.53
CA PRO A 186 -3.41 -13.39 1.50
C PRO A 186 -4.10 -13.76 0.18
N VAL A 187 -5.25 -14.41 0.29
CA VAL A 187 -6.14 -14.77 -0.83
C VAL A 187 -7.54 -14.32 -0.48
N LEU A 188 -8.21 -13.73 -1.45
CA LEU A 188 -9.55 -13.22 -1.27
C LEU A 188 -10.55 -14.15 -1.97
N TYR A 189 -11.73 -14.28 -1.40
CA TYR A 189 -12.87 -14.95 -2.01
C TYR A 189 -14.00 -13.95 -2.20
N MET A 190 -14.39 -13.73 -3.44
CA MET A 190 -15.44 -12.76 -3.77
C MET A 190 -16.78 -13.23 -3.22
N LEU A 191 -17.38 -12.40 -2.38
CA LEU A 191 -18.74 -12.60 -1.88
C LEU A 191 -19.73 -11.74 -2.68
N GLU A 192 -19.43 -10.43 -2.80
CA GLU A 192 -20.28 -9.46 -3.48
C GLU A 192 -19.43 -8.49 -4.31
N MET A 193 -19.99 -8.02 -5.41
CA MET A 193 -19.34 -7.07 -6.29
C MET A 193 -20.38 -6.15 -6.92
N GLU A 194 -20.33 -4.87 -6.56
CA GLU A 194 -21.24 -3.85 -7.04
C GLU A 194 -20.51 -2.84 -7.92
N SER A 195 -21.23 -2.24 -8.87
CA SER A 195 -20.69 -1.14 -9.65
C SER A 195 -20.51 0.09 -8.77
N ALA A 196 -19.36 0.73 -8.88
CA ALA A 196 -19.06 1.94 -8.13
C ALA A 196 -18.56 3.03 -9.08
N GLU A 197 -18.75 4.26 -8.68
CA GLU A 197 -18.16 5.40 -9.34
C GLU A 197 -16.66 5.47 -9.02
N LYS A 198 -15.94 6.13 -9.91
CA LYS A 198 -14.54 6.43 -9.70
C LYS A 198 -14.40 7.39 -8.52
N PRO A 199 -13.53 7.13 -7.56
CA PRO A 199 -13.30 8.05 -6.44
C PRO A 199 -12.61 9.33 -6.94
N GLU A 200 -12.72 10.40 -6.17
CA GLU A 200 -12.05 11.67 -6.47
C GLU A 200 -10.53 11.48 -6.55
N GLU A 201 -9.97 10.70 -5.62
CA GLU A 201 -8.57 10.30 -5.64
C GLU A 201 -8.41 8.84 -6.06
N GLU A 202 -7.95 8.63 -7.31
CA GLU A 202 -7.72 7.28 -7.83
C GLU A 202 -6.52 6.59 -7.19
N VAL A 203 -5.50 7.38 -6.86
CA VAL A 203 -4.23 6.91 -6.31
C VAL A 203 -4.24 7.10 -4.80
N VAL A 204 -3.98 6.03 -4.07
CA VAL A 204 -3.79 6.08 -2.61
C VAL A 204 -2.38 6.56 -2.31
N TYR A 205 -2.26 7.56 -1.45
CA TYR A 205 -0.98 8.12 -1.05
C TYR A 205 -0.51 7.47 0.25
N LEU A 206 0.69 6.90 0.24
CA LEU A 206 1.40 6.44 1.42
C LEU A 206 2.71 7.25 1.56
N SER A 207 2.60 8.57 1.56
CA SER A 207 3.78 9.44 1.55
C SER A 207 4.52 9.39 2.87
N LEU A 208 5.86 9.18 2.79
CA LEU A 208 6.78 9.33 3.91
C LEU A 208 6.97 10.78 4.36
N ILE A 209 6.63 11.74 3.51
CA ILE A 209 7.02 13.14 3.71
C ILE A 209 5.91 14.05 3.18
N HIS A 210 5.12 14.60 4.09
CA HIS A 210 4.46 15.88 3.85
C HIS A 210 5.52 16.98 4.00
N ILE A 211 6.10 17.41 2.90
CA ILE A 211 6.93 18.62 2.83
C ILE A 211 6.13 19.72 2.16
#